data_34ad56e6749ccf610d7fb40d06e4f3bb
#
_entry.id   34ad56e6749ccf610d7fb40d06e4f3bb
#
_cell.length_a   1.000
_cell.length_b   1.000
_cell.length_c   1.000
_cell.angle_alpha   90.00
_cell.angle_beta   90.00
_cell.angle_gamma   90.00
#
_symmetry.space_group_name_H-M   'P 1'
#
loop_
_entity.id
_entity.type
_entity.pdbx_description
1 polymer ?
#
loop_
_entity_poly.entity_id
_entity_poly.type
_entity_poly.pdbx_seq_one_letter_code
_entity_poly.pdbx_strand_id
1 'polypeptide(L)'
;MRQARARVVQVRPERTLEALYLDPLQARVRANGGRVFAGGPEFHLLIDFKTEAEPTWQVLQAVLERYAGMLTTFSADRVETNAVTVVMSGNSPRAAVASLPVRRAAIDGRKGDLEGSASPRLVAWVSENWRELFHWRGEGEFTEAERTKLRTFVDQAHAQGRRIRFWGGPDVESIWREQRAAGVDFINTDRLADLRRFLLATP
;
A
#
# COMPACT_ATOMS: atom_id res chain seq x y z
N MET A 1 12.68 21.55 -25.23
CA MET A 1 12.13 20.20 -25.01
C MET A 1 13.27 19.25 -24.63
N ARG A 2 13.40 18.87 -23.37
CA ARG A 2 14.37 17.84 -22.94
C ARG A 2 13.66 16.50 -23.03
N GLN A 3 14.04 15.66 -23.97
CA GLN A 3 13.63 14.25 -24.04
C GLN A 3 14.12 13.56 -22.77
N ALA A 4 13.19 13.10 -21.92
CA ALA A 4 13.50 12.18 -20.85
C ALA A 4 14.00 10.87 -21.49
N ARG A 5 15.30 10.59 -21.36
CA ARG A 5 15.84 9.29 -21.73
C ARG A 5 15.18 8.25 -20.82
N ALA A 6 14.36 7.40 -21.41
CA ALA A 6 13.87 6.21 -20.75
C ALA A 6 15.08 5.44 -20.20
N ARG A 7 15.20 5.30 -18.88
CA ARG A 7 16.18 4.37 -18.29
C ARG A 7 15.77 2.98 -18.73
N VAL A 8 16.55 2.37 -19.58
CA VAL A 8 16.42 0.94 -19.88
C VAL A 8 16.68 0.20 -18.57
N VAL A 9 15.61 -0.23 -17.91
CA VAL A 9 15.72 -1.10 -16.75
C VAL A 9 16.20 -2.45 -17.28
N GLN A 10 17.43 -2.80 -16.95
CA GLN A 10 17.98 -4.09 -17.32
C GLN A 10 17.25 -5.17 -16.51
N VAL A 11 16.28 -5.83 -17.14
CA VAL A 11 15.54 -6.93 -16.54
C VAL A 11 16.51 -8.10 -16.33
N ARG A 12 16.64 -8.55 -15.09
CA ARG A 12 17.45 -9.71 -14.72
C ARG A 12 16.52 -10.88 -14.43
N PRO A 13 16.62 -12.01 -15.15
CA PRO A 13 15.71 -13.15 -15.01
C PRO A 13 15.60 -13.70 -13.58
N GLU A 14 16.69 -13.60 -12.80
CA GLU A 14 16.75 -14.05 -11.40
C GLU A 14 16.07 -13.10 -10.40
N ARG A 15 15.72 -11.89 -10.83
CA ARG A 15 15.07 -10.87 -9.98
C ARG A 15 13.56 -10.83 -10.19
N THR A 16 12.91 -11.95 -9.92
CA THR A 16 11.46 -12.06 -10.00
C THR A 16 10.77 -11.61 -8.71
N LEU A 17 9.48 -11.37 -8.77
CA LEU A 17 8.65 -11.09 -7.59
C LEU A 17 8.71 -12.26 -6.60
N GLU A 18 8.70 -13.48 -7.12
CA GLU A 18 8.80 -14.69 -6.31
C GLU A 18 10.13 -14.72 -5.55
N ALA A 19 11.25 -14.69 -6.27
CA ALA A 19 12.57 -14.85 -5.66
C ALA A 19 12.92 -13.73 -4.67
N LEU A 20 12.50 -12.49 -4.93
CA LEU A 20 12.87 -11.34 -4.12
C LEU A 20 11.90 -11.06 -2.95
N TYR A 21 10.64 -11.47 -3.08
CA TYR A 21 9.60 -11.10 -2.11
C TYR A 21 8.76 -12.29 -1.63
N LEU A 22 8.13 -13.04 -2.54
CA LEU A 22 7.14 -14.03 -2.12
C LEU A 22 7.77 -15.26 -1.44
N ASP A 23 8.87 -15.80 -1.97
CA ASP A 23 9.59 -16.92 -1.36
C ASP A 23 10.18 -16.54 0.02
N PRO A 24 10.89 -15.41 0.18
CA PRO A 24 11.33 -14.94 1.49
C PRO A 24 10.18 -14.71 2.49
N LEU A 25 9.07 -14.13 2.04
CA LEU A 25 7.89 -13.93 2.90
C LEU A 25 7.29 -15.27 3.33
N GLN A 26 7.14 -16.21 2.40
CA GLN A 26 6.61 -17.54 2.71
C GLN A 26 7.51 -18.30 3.69
N ALA A 27 8.84 -18.22 3.52
CA ALA A 27 9.79 -18.82 4.46
C ALA A 27 9.63 -18.22 5.88
N ARG A 28 9.48 -16.89 5.98
CA ARG A 28 9.23 -16.22 7.26
C ARG A 28 7.89 -16.63 7.88
N VAL A 29 6.82 -16.70 7.10
CA VAL A 29 5.50 -17.12 7.57
C VAL A 29 5.56 -18.54 8.15
N ARG A 30 6.26 -19.45 7.49
CA ARG A 30 6.46 -20.83 8.01
C ARG A 30 7.27 -20.85 9.31
N ALA A 31 8.35 -20.08 9.37
CA ALA A 31 9.25 -20.03 10.53
C ALA A 31 8.61 -19.36 11.76
N ASN A 32 7.67 -18.42 11.55
CA ASN A 32 7.10 -17.58 12.60
C ASN A 32 5.64 -17.96 12.97
N GLY A 33 5.24 -19.19 12.76
CA GLY A 33 3.92 -19.67 13.18
C GLY A 33 2.74 -19.02 12.44
N GLY A 34 2.89 -18.81 11.13
CA GLY A 34 1.81 -18.28 10.29
C GLY A 34 1.82 -16.74 10.15
N ARG A 35 2.90 -16.05 10.54
CA ARG A 35 3.04 -14.60 10.40
C ARG A 35 4.42 -14.23 9.83
N VAL A 36 4.52 -13.06 9.15
CA VAL A 36 5.82 -12.56 8.66
C VAL A 36 6.75 -12.19 9.82
N PHE A 37 6.19 -11.66 10.90
CA PHE A 37 6.87 -11.39 12.17
C PHE A 37 6.16 -12.17 13.27
N ALA A 38 6.89 -12.87 14.12
CA ALA A 38 6.33 -13.67 15.20
C ALA A 38 5.44 -12.81 16.11
N GLY A 39 4.18 -13.22 16.27
CA GLY A 39 3.18 -12.45 17.04
C GLY A 39 2.79 -11.08 16.44
N GLY A 40 3.30 -10.74 15.27
CA GLY A 40 3.03 -9.46 14.61
C GLY A 40 1.70 -9.42 13.84
N PRO A 41 1.31 -8.22 13.38
CA PRO A 41 0.14 -8.04 12.52
C PRO A 41 0.34 -8.64 11.13
N GLU A 42 -0.69 -8.57 10.29
CA GLU A 42 -0.58 -8.88 8.87
C GLU A 42 0.48 -7.98 8.18
N PHE A 43 1.16 -8.55 7.21
CA PHE A 43 2.13 -7.82 6.40
C PHE A 43 1.47 -7.35 5.11
N HIS A 44 1.71 -6.10 4.71
CA HIS A 44 1.18 -5.55 3.47
C HIS A 44 2.27 -5.48 2.40
N LEU A 45 2.03 -6.11 1.26
CA LEU A 45 2.89 -6.06 0.08
C LEU A 45 2.24 -5.18 -0.99
N LEU A 46 2.80 -3.98 -1.18
CA LEU A 46 2.38 -3.07 -2.26
C LEU A 46 3.11 -3.41 -3.55
N ILE A 47 2.36 -3.71 -4.61
CA ILE A 47 2.89 -4.00 -5.96
C ILE A 47 2.47 -2.89 -6.91
N ASP A 48 3.44 -2.11 -7.39
CA ASP A 48 3.22 -0.95 -8.23
C ASP A 48 3.38 -1.30 -9.71
N PHE A 49 2.29 -1.30 -10.47
CA PHE A 49 2.27 -1.61 -11.90
C PHE A 49 2.80 -0.43 -12.72
N LYS A 50 3.94 -0.67 -13.40
CA LYS A 50 4.60 0.29 -14.31
C LYS A 50 4.46 -0.09 -15.78
N THR A 51 3.79 -1.19 -16.06
CA THR A 51 3.57 -1.77 -17.38
C THR A 51 2.08 -1.75 -17.76
N GLU A 52 1.70 -2.39 -18.86
CA GLU A 52 0.30 -2.54 -19.26
C GLU A 52 -0.47 -3.37 -18.23
N ALA A 53 -1.65 -2.88 -17.86
CA ALA A 53 -2.44 -3.37 -16.75
C ALA A 53 -2.86 -4.85 -16.91
N GLU A 54 -3.58 -5.16 -17.98
CA GLU A 54 -4.18 -6.48 -18.19
C GLU A 54 -3.15 -7.61 -18.34
N PRO A 55 -2.12 -7.50 -19.20
CA PRO A 55 -1.12 -8.55 -19.34
C PRO A 55 -0.34 -8.77 -18.04
N THR A 56 -0.02 -7.69 -17.32
CA THR A 56 0.69 -7.78 -16.05
C THR A 56 -0.17 -8.49 -14.99
N TRP A 57 -1.46 -8.18 -14.95
CA TRP A 57 -2.39 -8.82 -14.03
C TRP A 57 -2.54 -10.32 -14.29
N GLN A 58 -2.69 -10.74 -15.54
CA GLN A 58 -2.81 -12.15 -15.88
C GLN A 58 -1.63 -12.98 -15.35
N VAL A 59 -0.40 -12.46 -15.50
CA VAL A 59 0.80 -13.11 -14.97
C VAL A 59 0.81 -13.07 -13.44
N LEU A 60 0.54 -11.91 -12.84
CA LEU A 60 0.56 -11.74 -11.39
C LEU A 60 -0.48 -12.62 -10.70
N GLN A 61 -1.68 -12.72 -11.22
CA GLN A 61 -2.73 -13.57 -10.67
C GLN A 61 -2.27 -15.03 -10.55
N ALA A 62 -1.69 -15.57 -11.62
CA ALA A 62 -1.17 -16.94 -11.63
C ALA A 62 -0.01 -17.13 -10.64
N VAL A 63 0.84 -16.10 -10.47
CA VAL A 63 1.89 -16.10 -9.45
C VAL A 63 1.27 -16.14 -8.05
N LEU A 64 0.34 -15.24 -7.73
CA LEU A 64 -0.25 -15.12 -6.39
C LEU A 64 -1.00 -16.39 -5.98
N GLU A 65 -1.65 -17.10 -6.90
CA GLU A 65 -2.33 -18.36 -6.57
C GLU A 65 -1.37 -19.44 -6.04
N ARG A 66 -0.11 -19.46 -6.47
CA ARG A 66 0.89 -20.40 -5.90
C ARG A 66 1.22 -20.13 -4.44
N TYR A 67 0.94 -18.91 -3.96
CA TYR A 67 1.18 -18.47 -2.58
C TYR A 67 -0.11 -18.29 -1.78
N ALA A 68 -1.24 -18.80 -2.28
CA ALA A 68 -2.57 -18.63 -1.67
C ALA A 68 -2.59 -18.97 -0.16
N GLY A 69 -1.80 -19.96 0.29
CA GLY A 69 -1.75 -20.37 1.69
C GLY A 69 -1.22 -19.32 2.67
N MET A 70 -0.56 -18.25 2.20
CA MET A 70 -0.14 -17.13 3.05
C MET A 70 -0.84 -15.82 2.72
N LEU A 71 -1.60 -15.76 1.61
CA LEU A 71 -2.18 -14.51 1.13
C LEU A 71 -3.62 -14.32 1.60
N THR A 72 -3.97 -13.08 1.93
CA THR A 72 -5.35 -12.65 2.18
C THR A 72 -6.22 -12.91 0.95
N THR A 73 -7.41 -13.46 1.19
CA THR A 73 -8.42 -13.74 0.16
C THR A 73 -9.52 -12.70 0.22
N PHE A 74 -9.85 -12.15 -0.92
CA PHE A 74 -10.97 -11.22 -1.10
C PHE A 74 -12.05 -11.87 -1.94
N SER A 75 -13.29 -11.84 -1.46
CA SER A 75 -14.49 -12.24 -2.20
C SER A 75 -15.53 -11.12 -2.18
N ALA A 76 -16.67 -11.35 -2.80
CA ALA A 76 -17.74 -10.34 -2.84
C ALA A 76 -18.31 -10.04 -1.45
N ASP A 77 -18.38 -11.04 -0.58
CA ASP A 77 -19.04 -11.00 0.72
C ASP A 77 -18.08 -10.87 1.90
N ARG A 78 -16.82 -11.32 1.78
CA ARG A 78 -15.87 -11.35 2.90
C ARG A 78 -14.41 -11.13 2.50
N VAL A 79 -13.60 -10.80 3.51
CA VAL A 79 -12.14 -10.80 3.45
C VAL A 79 -11.64 -11.84 4.46
N GLU A 80 -10.90 -12.82 4.00
CA GLU A 80 -10.21 -13.78 4.84
C GLU A 80 -8.74 -13.33 4.98
N THR A 81 -8.48 -12.55 6.04
CA THR A 81 -7.15 -12.02 6.32
C THR A 81 -6.17 -13.13 6.65
N ASN A 82 -4.98 -13.09 6.03
CA ASN A 82 -3.90 -14.05 6.28
C ASN A 82 -2.59 -13.30 6.62
N ALA A 83 -1.46 -13.98 6.56
CA ALA A 83 -0.15 -13.43 6.90
C ALA A 83 0.27 -12.24 6.04
N VAL A 84 -0.10 -12.26 4.74
CA VAL A 84 0.27 -11.24 3.76
C VAL A 84 -0.95 -10.76 2.99
N THR A 85 -1.16 -9.45 2.99
CA THR A 85 -2.18 -8.78 2.18
C THR A 85 -1.50 -8.06 1.00
N VAL A 86 -1.83 -8.47 -0.21
CA VAL A 86 -1.32 -7.84 -1.44
C VAL A 86 -2.23 -6.70 -1.85
N VAL A 87 -1.63 -5.55 -2.15
CA VAL A 87 -2.33 -4.36 -2.65
C VAL A 87 -1.64 -3.88 -3.92
N MET A 88 -2.41 -3.66 -4.99
CA MET A 88 -1.89 -3.22 -6.28
C MET A 88 -2.07 -1.71 -6.46
N SER A 89 -0.99 -1.05 -6.85
CA SER A 89 -0.95 0.39 -7.17
C SER A 89 -0.54 0.61 -8.63
N GLY A 90 -0.47 1.88 -9.04
CA GLY A 90 -0.08 2.25 -10.39
C GLY A 90 -1.18 1.94 -11.42
N ASN A 91 -0.79 1.40 -12.56
CA ASN A 91 -1.70 1.08 -13.66
C ASN A 91 -2.45 -0.26 -13.42
N SER A 92 -3.19 -0.37 -12.31
CA SER A 92 -3.90 -1.60 -11.95
C SER A 92 -5.19 -1.80 -12.79
N PRO A 93 -5.52 -3.03 -13.23
CA PRO A 93 -6.68 -3.31 -14.09
C PRO A 93 -7.95 -3.48 -13.25
N ARG A 94 -8.51 -2.37 -12.78
CA ARG A 94 -9.63 -2.34 -11.81
C ARG A 94 -10.82 -3.19 -12.23
N ALA A 95 -11.23 -3.11 -13.49
CA ALA A 95 -12.38 -3.85 -14.00
C ALA A 95 -12.13 -5.37 -13.99
N ALA A 96 -10.97 -5.81 -14.47
CA ALA A 96 -10.59 -7.23 -14.46
C ALA A 96 -10.50 -7.79 -13.04
N VAL A 97 -9.92 -7.03 -12.11
CA VAL A 97 -9.84 -7.42 -10.70
C VAL A 97 -11.23 -7.47 -10.06
N ALA A 98 -12.10 -6.51 -10.35
CA ALA A 98 -13.46 -6.45 -9.81
C ALA A 98 -14.36 -7.58 -10.31
N SER A 99 -14.14 -8.09 -11.52
CA SER A 99 -14.94 -9.18 -12.11
C SER A 99 -14.68 -10.55 -11.49
N LEU A 100 -13.57 -10.71 -10.75
CA LEU A 100 -13.23 -11.99 -10.16
C LEU A 100 -14.03 -12.25 -8.88
N PRO A 101 -14.68 -13.42 -8.75
CA PRO A 101 -15.42 -13.79 -7.54
C PRO A 101 -14.50 -13.97 -6.33
N VAL A 102 -13.28 -14.43 -6.56
CA VAL A 102 -12.23 -14.61 -5.55
C VAL A 102 -10.91 -14.10 -6.11
N ARG A 103 -10.14 -13.37 -5.30
CA ARG A 103 -8.84 -12.81 -5.68
C ARG A 103 -7.90 -12.71 -4.49
N ARG A 104 -6.59 -12.64 -4.77
CA ARG A 104 -5.50 -12.55 -3.77
C ARG A 104 -4.91 -11.15 -3.64
N ALA A 105 -5.54 -10.16 -4.23
CA ALA A 105 -5.09 -8.78 -4.14
C ALA A 105 -6.26 -7.80 -4.10
N ALA A 106 -6.04 -6.67 -3.43
CA ALA A 106 -6.90 -5.49 -3.46
C ALA A 106 -6.21 -4.35 -4.22
N ILE A 107 -6.89 -3.22 -4.36
CA ILE A 107 -6.42 -2.06 -5.10
C ILE A 107 -6.09 -0.91 -4.15
N ASP A 108 -4.99 -0.21 -4.45
CA ASP A 108 -4.63 1.09 -3.91
C ASP A 108 -5.36 2.19 -4.70
N GLY A 109 -6.42 2.71 -4.13
CA GLY A 109 -7.24 3.76 -4.72
C GLY A 109 -6.65 5.15 -4.59
N ARG A 110 -7.47 6.12 -4.98
CA ARG A 110 -7.16 7.57 -4.90
C ARG A 110 -8.32 8.29 -4.21
N LYS A 111 -8.14 9.57 -3.93
CA LYS A 111 -9.15 10.43 -3.27
C LYS A 111 -10.56 10.27 -3.87
N GLY A 112 -10.68 10.20 -5.19
CA GLY A 112 -11.97 10.00 -5.87
C GLY A 112 -12.69 8.70 -5.49
N ASP A 113 -11.98 7.70 -4.99
CA ASP A 113 -12.59 6.46 -4.51
C ASP A 113 -13.33 6.63 -3.17
N LEU A 114 -13.04 7.69 -2.41
CA LEU A 114 -13.77 8.03 -1.19
C LEU A 114 -15.15 8.64 -1.51
N GLU A 115 -15.33 9.19 -2.70
CA GLU A 115 -16.59 9.75 -3.18
C GLU A 115 -17.41 8.73 -4.00
N GLY A 116 -16.78 7.63 -4.37
CA GLY A 116 -17.35 6.57 -5.21
C GLY A 116 -18.01 5.44 -4.41
N SER A 117 -18.64 4.51 -5.14
CA SER A 117 -19.33 3.34 -4.59
C SER A 117 -18.49 2.06 -4.57
N ALA A 118 -17.20 2.12 -4.93
CA ALA A 118 -16.34 0.94 -4.95
C ALA A 118 -16.25 0.30 -3.56
N SER A 119 -16.42 -1.03 -3.49
CA SER A 119 -16.33 -1.76 -2.23
C SER A 119 -14.93 -1.62 -1.59
N PRO A 120 -14.81 -1.44 -0.26
CA PRO A 120 -13.52 -1.48 0.43
C PRO A 120 -12.82 -2.84 0.32
N ARG A 121 -13.55 -3.90 -0.01
CA ARG A 121 -12.93 -5.20 -0.33
C ARG A 121 -12.18 -5.17 -1.67
N LEU A 122 -12.58 -4.30 -2.60
CA LEU A 122 -11.86 -4.09 -3.86
C LEU A 122 -10.79 -3.01 -3.70
N VAL A 123 -11.16 -1.84 -3.18
CA VAL A 123 -10.28 -0.70 -2.95
C VAL A 123 -9.98 -0.62 -1.46
N ALA A 124 -8.99 -1.40 -1.01
CA ALA A 124 -8.68 -1.55 0.41
C ALA A 124 -7.89 -0.37 0.99
N TRP A 125 -7.13 0.32 0.14
CA TRP A 125 -6.33 1.50 0.50
C TRP A 125 -6.76 2.70 -0.32
N VAL A 126 -6.43 3.88 0.21
CA VAL A 126 -6.41 5.14 -0.54
C VAL A 126 -5.06 5.80 -0.32
N SER A 127 -4.34 6.05 -1.41
CA SER A 127 -3.04 6.71 -1.36
C SER A 127 -3.06 8.00 -2.15
N GLU A 128 -2.49 9.06 -1.57
CA GLU A 128 -2.38 10.36 -2.22
C GLU A 128 -0.97 10.94 -2.14
N ASN A 129 -0.67 11.82 -3.08
CA ASN A 129 0.56 12.59 -3.05
C ASN A 129 0.46 13.69 -1.98
N TRP A 130 1.31 13.61 -0.96
CA TRP A 130 1.36 14.63 0.09
C TRP A 130 1.50 16.04 -0.48
N ARG A 131 2.37 16.21 -1.50
CA ARG A 131 2.68 17.51 -2.08
C ARG A 131 1.54 18.14 -2.88
N GLU A 132 0.59 17.34 -3.33
CA GLU A 132 -0.62 17.80 -4.03
C GLU A 132 -1.71 18.22 -3.06
N LEU A 133 -1.75 17.60 -1.88
CA LEU A 133 -2.76 17.88 -0.87
C LEU A 133 -2.34 18.96 0.12
N PHE A 134 -1.07 19.02 0.50
CA PHE A 134 -0.56 19.90 1.55
C PHE A 134 0.58 20.78 1.03
N HIS A 135 0.60 22.04 1.44
CA HIS A 135 1.71 22.96 1.14
C HIS A 135 2.89 22.80 2.10
N TRP A 136 2.61 22.35 3.33
CA TRP A 136 3.63 22.17 4.36
C TRP A 136 4.65 21.07 4.00
N ARG A 137 5.94 21.35 4.27
CA ARG A 137 7.06 20.46 3.94
C ARG A 137 7.82 19.96 5.16
N GLY A 138 7.24 20.09 6.35
CA GLY A 138 7.84 19.62 7.60
C GLY A 138 8.60 20.70 8.36
N GLU A 139 8.70 21.91 7.84
CA GLU A 139 9.31 23.07 8.49
C GLU A 139 8.25 24.13 8.78
N GLY A 140 8.47 24.88 9.87
CA GLY A 140 7.49 25.86 10.34
C GLY A 140 6.21 25.22 10.88
N GLU A 141 5.14 25.99 10.92
CA GLU A 141 3.86 25.56 11.45
C GLU A 141 3.06 24.76 10.43
N PHE A 142 2.57 23.57 10.84
CA PHE A 142 1.49 22.87 10.16
C PHE A 142 0.18 23.51 10.65
N THR A 143 -0.49 24.25 9.79
CA THR A 143 -1.64 25.05 10.19
C THR A 143 -2.81 24.17 10.67
N GLU A 144 -3.68 24.71 11.53
CA GLU A 144 -4.86 23.96 11.98
C GLU A 144 -5.80 23.61 10.82
N ALA A 145 -5.85 24.45 9.80
CA ALA A 145 -6.62 24.15 8.58
C ALA A 145 -6.07 22.91 7.86
N GLU A 146 -4.74 22.77 7.74
CA GLU A 146 -4.13 21.60 7.13
C GLU A 146 -4.27 20.35 8.03
N ARG A 147 -4.17 20.49 9.35
CA ARG A 147 -4.45 19.39 10.29
C ARG A 147 -5.88 18.89 10.18
N THR A 148 -6.83 19.81 10.15
CA THR A 148 -8.25 19.46 9.97
C THR A 148 -8.48 18.74 8.65
N LYS A 149 -7.89 19.23 7.57
CA LYS A 149 -7.94 18.58 6.26
C LYS A 149 -7.38 17.16 6.31
N LEU A 150 -6.22 16.97 6.96
CA LEU A 150 -5.58 15.66 7.11
C LEU A 150 -6.48 14.69 7.90
N ARG A 151 -6.98 15.11 9.05
CA ARG A 151 -7.91 14.30 9.88
C ARG A 151 -9.17 13.94 9.12
N THR A 152 -9.83 14.91 8.49
CA THR A 152 -11.05 14.68 7.71
C THR A 152 -10.82 13.63 6.62
N PHE A 153 -9.66 13.67 5.94
CA PHE A 153 -9.34 12.72 4.89
C PHE A 153 -9.12 11.30 5.47
N VAL A 154 -8.43 11.18 6.60
CA VAL A 154 -8.22 9.91 7.32
C VAL A 154 -9.55 9.35 7.82
N ASP A 155 -10.36 10.16 8.49
CA ASP A 155 -11.66 9.77 9.06
C ASP A 155 -12.61 9.28 7.96
N GLN A 156 -12.64 9.96 6.82
CA GLN A 156 -13.46 9.56 5.66
C GLN A 156 -13.03 8.18 5.11
N ALA A 157 -11.73 7.90 5.04
CA ALA A 157 -11.22 6.60 4.60
C ALA A 157 -11.59 5.50 5.63
N HIS A 158 -11.35 5.76 6.91
CA HIS A 158 -11.64 4.82 7.99
C HIS A 158 -13.14 4.53 8.13
N ALA A 159 -14.01 5.54 8.00
CA ALA A 159 -15.46 5.36 8.01
C ALA A 159 -15.96 4.42 6.90
N GLN A 160 -15.20 4.28 5.82
CA GLN A 160 -15.46 3.35 4.72
C GLN A 160 -14.72 2.00 4.84
N GLY A 161 -14.00 1.77 5.95
CA GLY A 161 -13.20 0.57 6.17
C GLY A 161 -11.95 0.47 5.27
N ARG A 162 -11.41 1.61 4.84
CA ARG A 162 -10.20 1.69 4.02
C ARG A 162 -9.02 2.19 4.82
N ARG A 163 -7.82 1.77 4.45
CA ARG A 163 -6.56 2.28 5.00
C ARG A 163 -6.00 3.41 4.16
N ILE A 164 -5.19 4.27 4.78
CA ILE A 164 -4.67 5.46 4.13
C ILE A 164 -3.15 5.51 4.17
N ARG A 165 -2.57 6.00 3.07
CA ARG A 165 -1.14 6.24 2.89
C ARG A 165 -0.91 7.55 2.14
N PHE A 166 0.13 8.28 2.52
CA PHE A 166 0.62 9.41 1.72
C PHE A 166 2.01 9.10 1.19
N TRP A 167 2.25 9.39 -0.09
CA TRP A 167 3.54 9.29 -0.75
C TRP A 167 4.04 10.66 -1.21
N GLY A 168 5.32 10.77 -1.61
CA GLY A 168 5.90 12.02 -2.12
C GLY A 168 6.11 13.12 -1.09
N GLY A 169 5.83 12.86 0.19
CA GLY A 169 6.15 13.78 1.29
C GLY A 169 7.65 13.80 1.61
N PRO A 170 8.14 14.85 2.30
CA PRO A 170 9.49 14.84 2.86
C PRO A 170 9.66 13.76 3.91
N ASP A 171 10.84 13.13 3.92
CA ASP A 171 11.23 12.10 4.91
C ASP A 171 11.78 12.75 6.18
N VAL A 172 10.91 13.43 6.93
CA VAL A 172 11.25 14.13 8.16
C VAL A 172 10.28 13.77 9.29
N GLU A 173 10.79 13.77 10.50
CA GLU A 173 10.05 13.35 11.70
C GLU A 173 8.80 14.18 11.97
N SER A 174 8.83 15.48 11.67
CA SER A 174 7.66 16.36 11.82
C SER A 174 6.46 15.90 10.97
N ILE A 175 6.70 15.46 9.72
CA ILE A 175 5.65 14.89 8.84
C ILE A 175 5.15 13.54 9.42
N TRP A 176 6.04 12.68 9.86
CA TRP A 176 5.64 11.38 10.45
C TRP A 176 4.79 11.56 11.70
N ARG A 177 5.14 12.58 12.53
CA ARG A 177 4.38 12.92 13.75
C ARG A 177 2.95 13.37 13.42
N GLU A 178 2.77 14.27 12.46
CA GLU A 178 1.44 14.73 12.05
C GLU A 178 0.62 13.60 11.41
N GLN A 179 1.23 12.78 10.55
CA GLN A 179 0.56 11.62 9.97
C GLN A 179 0.13 10.62 11.05
N ARG A 180 1.01 10.29 12.00
CA ARG A 180 0.69 9.39 13.11
C ARG A 180 -0.42 9.96 13.99
N ALA A 181 -0.33 11.23 14.36
CA ALA A 181 -1.35 11.90 15.19
C ALA A 181 -2.73 11.95 14.51
N ALA A 182 -2.76 11.99 13.19
CA ALA A 182 -3.99 11.93 12.41
C ALA A 182 -4.53 10.51 12.18
N GLY A 183 -3.79 9.45 12.57
CA GLY A 183 -4.21 8.07 12.39
C GLY A 183 -3.91 7.49 11.01
N VAL A 184 -2.94 8.03 10.26
CA VAL A 184 -2.51 7.46 8.97
C VAL A 184 -1.96 6.05 9.18
N ASP A 185 -2.47 5.07 8.43
CA ASP A 185 -2.15 3.65 8.62
C ASP A 185 -0.74 3.30 8.15
N PHE A 186 -0.27 3.91 7.05
CA PHE A 186 1.04 3.62 6.46
C PHE A 186 1.84 4.90 6.20
N ILE A 187 2.91 5.07 6.93
CA ILE A 187 3.86 6.17 6.72
C ILE A 187 4.87 5.74 5.67
N ASN A 188 4.87 6.43 4.53
CA ASN A 188 5.81 6.18 3.43
C ASN A 188 7.14 6.87 3.70
N THR A 189 8.26 6.15 3.57
CA THR A 189 9.61 6.70 3.76
C THR A 189 10.67 5.86 3.05
N ASP A 190 11.73 6.51 2.61
CA ASP A 190 12.98 5.84 2.20
C ASP A 190 13.96 5.68 3.38
N ARG A 191 13.67 6.31 4.54
CA ARG A 191 14.49 6.31 5.76
C ARG A 191 13.96 5.31 6.80
N LEU A 192 13.91 4.03 6.45
CA LEU A 192 13.26 2.98 7.25
C LEU A 192 13.81 2.87 8.70
N ALA A 193 15.13 3.00 8.86
CA ALA A 193 15.76 2.92 10.20
C ALA A 193 15.38 4.11 11.09
N ASP A 194 15.24 5.31 10.50
CA ASP A 194 14.84 6.51 11.21
C ASP A 194 13.36 6.47 11.60
N LEU A 195 12.48 6.09 10.67
CA LEU A 195 11.06 5.89 10.97
C LEU A 195 10.87 4.84 12.05
N ARG A 196 11.61 3.72 12.00
CA ARG A 196 11.54 2.69 13.05
C ARG A 196 11.91 3.26 14.42
N ARG A 197 12.99 4.03 14.51
CA ARG A 197 13.41 4.68 15.79
C ARG A 197 12.32 5.62 16.30
N PHE A 198 11.77 6.46 15.42
CA PHE A 198 10.68 7.37 15.75
C PHE A 198 9.45 6.62 16.28
N LEU A 199 9.00 5.57 15.61
CA LEU A 199 7.83 4.80 16.03
C LEU A 199 8.00 4.06 17.35
N LEU A 200 9.25 3.63 17.67
CA LEU A 200 9.55 2.95 18.93
C LEU A 200 9.77 3.93 20.10
N ALA A 201 10.20 5.16 19.84
CA ALA A 201 10.42 6.18 20.85
C ALA A 201 9.16 6.95 21.25
N THR A 202 8.13 6.88 20.44
CA THR A 202 6.86 7.62 20.66
C THR A 202 5.78 6.60 21.02
N PRO A 203 5.25 6.61 22.26
CA PRO A 203 4.18 5.70 22.71
C PRO A 203 2.86 5.94 21.98
#